data_8faa0c78cefa9ca286b6334dd6d6e5dc
#
_entry.id   8faa0c78cefa9ca286b6334dd6d6e5dc
#
_cell.length_a   1.000
_cell.length_b   1.000
_cell.length_c   1.000
_cell.angle_alpha   90.00
_cell.angle_beta   90.00
_cell.angle_gamma   90.00
#
_symmetry.space_group_name_H-M   'P 1'
#
loop_
_entity.id
_entity.type
_entity.pdbx_description
1 polymer ?
#
loop_
_entity_poly.entity_id
_entity_poly.type
_entity_poly.pdbx_seq_one_letter_code
_entity_poly.pdbx_strand_id
1 'polypeptide(L)'
;MDESLMHAEPLGNGKSIYVTKNHTFGTDAVLLADFAKKYKIKSAVDLGTGCGIIGFLILRDLPEAKVFGVDISEEAIFAAEKTAKDFGFFNFTPICSNLTELKCKLEFGCHDLVVCNPPYKAKNAGLTNENMKIKTARHETECSLKDIIEVSAKLLKTSGKLCMCHRPERLAELLRLMSENKIEPKRLRIVCKSKGCEPWLVLVTGVRCANTGLRIDPPLFVYENGKFSEEMLRIYGTYKEGHA
;
A
#
# COMPACT_ATOMS: atom_id res chain seq x y z
N MET A 1 -4.50 -24.70 -2.59
CA MET A 1 -4.02 -23.87 -3.71
C MET A 1 -2.70 -24.46 -4.17
N ASP A 2 -2.38 -24.42 -5.47
CA ASP A 2 -1.16 -25.03 -6.01
C ASP A 2 0.05 -24.12 -5.76
N GLU A 3 1.00 -24.57 -4.93
CA GLU A 3 2.22 -23.84 -4.60
C GLU A 3 3.15 -23.63 -5.82
N SER A 4 3.00 -24.46 -6.87
CA SER A 4 3.80 -24.35 -8.11
C SER A 4 3.54 -23.05 -8.89
N LEU A 5 2.46 -22.32 -8.56
CA LEU A 5 2.08 -21.06 -9.20
C LEU A 5 2.71 -19.83 -8.53
N MET A 6 3.50 -20.02 -7.46
CA MET A 6 4.17 -18.95 -6.71
C MET A 6 5.67 -19.00 -6.94
N HIS A 7 6.30 -17.84 -6.91
CA HIS A 7 7.76 -17.71 -6.83
C HIS A 7 8.16 -16.70 -5.76
N ALA A 8 9.34 -16.87 -5.20
CA ALA A 8 9.85 -15.99 -4.16
C ALA A 8 10.64 -14.83 -4.79
N GLU A 9 10.32 -13.60 -4.36
CA GLU A 9 11.11 -12.41 -4.66
C GLU A 9 11.81 -11.91 -3.40
N PRO A 10 13.07 -11.44 -3.48
CA PRO A 10 13.80 -10.97 -2.31
C PRO A 10 13.18 -9.69 -1.73
N LEU A 11 13.15 -9.53 -0.41
CA LEU A 11 12.77 -8.32 0.32
C LEU A 11 13.96 -7.64 1.01
N GLY A 12 15.16 -8.18 0.86
CA GLY A 12 16.34 -7.77 1.61
C GLY A 12 16.40 -8.36 3.02
N ASN A 13 17.54 -8.22 3.69
CA ASN A 13 17.79 -8.74 5.04
C ASN A 13 17.53 -10.26 5.18
N GLY A 14 17.81 -11.04 4.12
CA GLY A 14 17.59 -12.49 4.11
C GLY A 14 16.12 -12.92 4.07
N LYS A 15 15.19 -11.98 3.87
CA LYS A 15 13.77 -12.23 3.73
C LYS A 15 13.33 -12.23 2.28
N SER A 16 12.27 -12.97 1.98
CA SER A 16 11.61 -12.97 0.66
C SER A 16 10.10 -12.89 0.80
N ILE A 17 9.42 -12.69 -0.30
CA ILE A 17 7.95 -12.67 -0.42
C ILE A 17 7.52 -13.59 -1.55
N TYR A 18 6.47 -14.37 -1.34
CA TYR A 18 5.83 -15.10 -2.43
C TYR A 18 4.90 -14.19 -3.21
N VAL A 19 5.05 -14.24 -4.53
CA VAL A 19 4.16 -13.57 -5.48
C VAL A 19 3.54 -14.60 -6.41
N THR A 20 2.36 -14.29 -6.95
CA THR A 20 1.68 -15.11 -7.96
C THR A 20 1.57 -14.33 -9.26
N LYS A 21 1.17 -14.99 -10.33
CA LYS A 21 0.92 -14.33 -11.63
C LYS A 21 -0.11 -13.18 -11.54
N ASN A 22 -1.04 -13.28 -10.59
CA ASN A 22 -2.14 -12.31 -10.41
C ASN A 22 -1.85 -11.27 -9.35
N HIS A 23 -0.95 -11.57 -8.39
CA HIS A 23 -0.62 -10.73 -7.22
C HIS A 23 0.89 -10.50 -7.18
N THR A 24 1.33 -9.55 -7.98
CA THR A 24 2.67 -8.96 -7.99
C THR A 24 2.62 -7.57 -7.37
N PHE A 25 3.76 -6.93 -7.21
CA PHE A 25 3.82 -5.57 -6.67
C PHE A 25 4.70 -4.67 -7.55
N GLY A 26 4.45 -3.38 -7.47
CA GLY A 26 5.19 -2.35 -8.20
C GLY A 26 5.97 -1.41 -7.29
N THR A 27 6.66 -0.48 -7.90
CA THR A 27 7.39 0.60 -7.22
C THR A 27 6.49 1.43 -6.30
N ASP A 28 5.21 1.60 -6.65
CA ASP A 28 4.21 2.32 -5.85
C ASP A 28 4.02 1.72 -4.46
N ALA A 29 3.94 0.40 -4.34
CA ALA A 29 3.82 -0.28 -3.05
C ALA A 29 5.08 -0.08 -2.18
N VAL A 30 6.28 -0.15 -2.78
CA VAL A 30 7.55 0.09 -2.07
C VAL A 30 7.64 1.54 -1.59
N LEU A 31 7.27 2.50 -2.44
CA LEU A 31 7.24 3.92 -2.09
C LEU A 31 6.24 4.22 -0.97
N LEU A 32 5.05 3.60 -1.02
CA LEU A 32 4.04 3.77 0.02
C LEU A 32 4.51 3.19 1.36
N ALA A 33 5.15 2.03 1.36
CA ALA A 33 5.72 1.43 2.56
C ALA A 33 6.78 2.34 3.20
N ASP A 34 7.73 2.89 2.41
CA ASP A 34 8.73 3.85 2.92
C ASP A 34 8.08 5.13 3.46
N PHE A 35 7.07 5.65 2.76
CA PHE A 35 6.35 6.84 3.16
C PHE A 35 5.61 6.64 4.50
N ALA A 36 5.04 5.45 4.71
CA ALA A 36 4.29 5.08 5.91
C ALA A 36 5.18 4.79 7.13
N LYS A 37 6.38 4.24 6.95
CA LYS A 37 7.31 3.88 8.05
C LYS A 37 7.86 5.06 8.85
N LYS A 38 7.67 6.30 8.38
CA LYS A 38 8.11 7.51 9.09
C LYS A 38 7.36 7.78 10.40
N TYR A 39 6.39 6.94 10.74
CA TYR A 39 5.56 7.08 11.93
C TYR A 39 5.85 5.98 12.95
N LYS A 40 5.55 6.25 14.23
CA LYS A 40 5.58 5.23 15.26
C LYS A 40 4.36 4.34 15.11
N ILE A 41 4.59 3.06 14.80
CA ILE A 41 3.55 2.09 14.48
C ILE A 41 3.66 0.92 15.45
N LYS A 42 2.58 0.63 16.17
CA LYS A 42 2.42 -0.61 16.96
C LYS A 42 1.43 -1.56 16.30
N SER A 43 0.40 -1.00 15.64
CA SER A 43 -0.63 -1.77 14.93
C SER A 43 -0.96 -1.10 13.62
N ALA A 44 -0.91 -1.86 12.52
CA ALA A 44 -1.24 -1.39 11.18
C ALA A 44 -2.23 -2.33 10.49
N VAL A 45 -3.03 -1.78 9.58
CA VAL A 45 -3.89 -2.54 8.68
C VAL A 45 -3.52 -2.17 7.23
N ASP A 46 -3.26 -3.18 6.40
CA ASP A 46 -2.99 -3.06 4.97
C ASP A 46 -4.23 -3.49 4.19
N LEU A 47 -4.96 -2.53 3.65
CA LEU A 47 -6.22 -2.75 2.93
C LEU A 47 -5.97 -2.99 1.44
N GLY A 48 -6.42 -4.13 0.93
CA GLY A 48 -6.06 -4.61 -0.40
C GLY A 48 -4.60 -5.06 -0.43
N THR A 49 -4.21 -5.88 0.55
CA THR A 49 -2.80 -6.23 0.80
C THR A 49 -2.13 -6.99 -0.36
N GLY A 50 -2.93 -7.64 -1.23
CA GLY A 50 -2.39 -8.50 -2.29
C GLY A 50 -1.47 -9.57 -1.70
N CYS A 51 -0.27 -9.69 -2.25
CA CYS A 51 0.76 -10.60 -1.71
C CYS A 51 1.34 -10.18 -0.34
N GLY A 52 0.91 -9.05 0.24
CA GLY A 52 1.37 -8.57 1.55
C GLY A 52 2.57 -7.64 1.52
N ILE A 53 3.00 -7.18 0.35
CA ILE A 53 4.27 -6.44 0.18
C ILE A 53 4.42 -5.25 1.12
N ILE A 54 3.39 -4.40 1.27
CA ILE A 54 3.48 -3.20 2.11
C ILE A 54 3.61 -3.61 3.57
N GLY A 55 2.78 -4.55 4.01
CA GLY A 55 2.81 -5.09 5.36
C GLY A 55 4.16 -5.74 5.71
N PHE A 56 4.74 -6.53 4.82
CA PHE A 56 6.05 -7.17 5.04
C PHE A 56 7.20 -6.16 5.03
N LEU A 57 7.17 -5.13 4.18
CA LEU A 57 8.15 -4.05 4.23
C LEU A 57 8.07 -3.23 5.52
N ILE A 58 6.87 -3.04 6.08
CA ILE A 58 6.70 -2.44 7.40
C ILE A 58 7.31 -3.34 8.48
N LEU A 59 7.01 -4.63 8.48
CA LEU A 59 7.53 -5.59 9.47
C LEU A 59 9.02 -5.86 9.35
N ARG A 60 9.59 -5.80 8.14
CA ARG A 60 11.04 -5.90 7.94
C ARG A 60 11.80 -4.83 8.73
N ASP A 61 11.25 -3.61 8.75
CA ASP A 61 11.89 -2.44 9.36
C ASP A 61 11.37 -2.15 10.79
N LEU A 62 10.17 -2.66 11.12
CA LEU A 62 9.51 -2.51 12.42
C LEU A 62 8.96 -3.88 12.90
N PRO A 63 9.83 -4.82 13.27
CA PRO A 63 9.44 -6.22 13.53
C PRO A 63 8.48 -6.38 14.72
N GLU A 64 8.44 -5.42 15.64
CA GLU A 64 7.54 -5.45 16.81
C GLU A 64 6.13 -4.94 16.50
N ALA A 65 5.90 -4.35 15.31
CA ALA A 65 4.57 -3.93 14.91
C ALA A 65 3.68 -5.14 14.61
N LYS A 66 2.37 -5.01 14.86
CA LYS A 66 1.37 -5.98 14.40
C LYS A 66 0.76 -5.48 13.11
N VAL A 67 0.76 -6.28 12.06
CA VAL A 67 0.21 -5.91 10.76
C VAL A 67 -0.88 -6.89 10.36
N PHE A 68 -2.05 -6.37 10.01
CA PHE A 68 -3.19 -7.11 9.51
C PHE A 68 -3.31 -6.83 8.01
N GLY A 69 -3.07 -7.84 7.17
CA GLY A 69 -3.21 -7.75 5.72
C GLY A 69 -4.59 -8.23 5.29
N VAL A 70 -5.40 -7.35 4.71
CA VAL A 70 -6.76 -7.66 4.29
C VAL A 70 -6.86 -7.69 2.77
N ASP A 71 -7.39 -8.77 2.22
CA ASP A 71 -7.71 -8.88 0.79
C ASP A 71 -8.95 -9.76 0.60
N ILE A 72 -9.69 -9.55 -0.49
CA ILE A 72 -10.81 -10.40 -0.86
C ILE A 72 -10.36 -11.68 -1.60
N SER A 73 -9.16 -11.66 -2.17
CA SER A 73 -8.59 -12.76 -2.93
C SER A 73 -7.99 -13.82 -2.02
N GLU A 74 -8.58 -15.03 -2.04
CA GLU A 74 -8.01 -16.19 -1.35
C GLU A 74 -6.59 -16.53 -1.84
N GLU A 75 -6.30 -16.32 -3.14
CA GLU A 75 -4.97 -16.51 -3.72
C GLU A 75 -3.93 -15.56 -3.10
N ALA A 76 -4.29 -14.29 -2.96
CA ALA A 76 -3.45 -13.29 -2.34
C ALA A 76 -3.15 -13.62 -0.88
N ILE A 77 -4.19 -13.94 -0.13
CA ILE A 77 -4.10 -14.29 1.29
C ILE A 77 -3.26 -15.55 1.51
N PHE A 78 -3.42 -16.57 0.66
CA PHE A 78 -2.62 -17.79 0.74
C PHE A 78 -1.12 -17.50 0.51
N ALA A 79 -0.77 -16.67 -0.49
CA ALA A 79 0.61 -16.28 -0.73
C ALA A 79 1.20 -15.46 0.44
N ALA A 80 0.42 -14.55 1.01
CA ALA A 80 0.81 -13.77 2.17
C ALA A 80 1.00 -14.63 3.43
N GLU A 81 0.11 -15.59 3.69
CA GLU A 81 0.21 -16.54 4.80
C GLU A 81 1.47 -17.41 4.69
N LYS A 82 1.72 -17.95 3.50
CA LYS A 82 2.94 -18.73 3.22
C LYS A 82 4.20 -17.90 3.40
N THR A 83 4.20 -16.65 2.92
CA THR A 83 5.30 -15.70 3.14
C THR A 83 5.56 -15.48 4.64
N ALA A 84 4.51 -15.21 5.40
CA ALA A 84 4.62 -14.96 6.83
C ALA A 84 5.25 -16.16 7.57
N LYS A 85 4.80 -17.36 7.23
CA LYS A 85 5.28 -18.62 7.82
C LYS A 85 6.74 -18.91 7.43
N ASP A 86 7.06 -18.92 6.14
CA ASP A 86 8.34 -19.42 5.63
C ASP A 86 9.48 -18.44 5.87
N PHE A 87 9.19 -17.13 5.91
CA PHE A 87 10.18 -16.07 6.11
C PHE A 87 10.12 -15.41 7.50
N GLY A 88 9.32 -15.96 8.43
CA GLY A 88 9.33 -15.58 9.84
C GLY A 88 8.76 -14.18 10.12
N PHE A 89 7.67 -13.79 9.45
CA PHE A 89 6.93 -12.58 9.76
C PHE A 89 5.75 -12.88 10.71
N PHE A 90 6.06 -13.32 11.92
CA PHE A 90 5.10 -13.83 12.91
C PHE A 90 4.07 -12.78 13.38
N ASN A 91 4.36 -11.51 13.19
CA ASN A 91 3.46 -10.41 13.52
C ASN A 91 2.57 -9.95 12.34
N PHE A 92 2.56 -10.70 11.23
CA PHE A 92 1.63 -10.50 10.12
C PHE A 92 0.43 -11.44 10.26
N THR A 93 -0.77 -10.87 10.20
CA THR A 93 -2.03 -11.63 10.23
C THR A 93 -2.79 -11.43 8.93
N PRO A 94 -2.83 -12.42 8.04
CA PRO A 94 -3.62 -12.35 6.80
C PRO A 94 -5.11 -12.57 7.10
N ILE A 95 -5.97 -11.79 6.43
CA ILE A 95 -7.43 -11.82 6.60
C ILE A 95 -8.10 -11.81 5.23
N CYS A 96 -8.72 -12.92 4.85
CA CYS A 96 -9.57 -12.99 3.67
C CYS A 96 -10.94 -12.37 4.00
N SER A 97 -11.23 -11.18 3.44
CA SER A 97 -12.49 -10.47 3.70
C SER A 97 -12.75 -9.36 2.70
N ASN A 98 -14.04 -9.11 2.44
CA ASN A 98 -14.46 -7.84 1.89
C ASN A 98 -14.24 -6.71 2.93
N LEU A 99 -13.80 -5.54 2.47
CA LEU A 99 -13.53 -4.38 3.34
C LEU A 99 -14.77 -3.90 4.09
N THR A 100 -15.96 -4.08 3.53
CA THR A 100 -17.24 -3.71 4.16
C THR A 100 -17.63 -4.64 5.33
N GLU A 101 -17.00 -5.81 5.45
CA GLU A 101 -17.33 -6.85 6.44
C GLU A 101 -16.31 -6.97 7.58
N LEU A 102 -15.37 -6.03 7.69
CA LEU A 102 -14.26 -6.10 8.65
C LEU A 102 -14.66 -6.00 10.12
N LYS A 103 -15.86 -5.48 10.42
CA LYS A 103 -16.31 -5.25 11.82
C LYS A 103 -16.27 -6.51 12.70
N CYS A 104 -16.45 -7.69 12.11
CA CYS A 104 -16.41 -8.96 12.85
C CYS A 104 -15.00 -9.60 12.88
N LYS A 105 -14.04 -9.04 12.15
CA LYS A 105 -12.69 -9.62 11.97
C LYS A 105 -11.57 -8.76 12.54
N LEU A 106 -11.80 -7.47 12.68
CA LEU A 106 -10.84 -6.51 13.23
C LEU A 106 -11.51 -5.60 14.26
N GLU A 107 -10.74 -5.26 15.28
CA GLU A 107 -11.15 -4.25 16.26
C GLU A 107 -11.07 -2.86 15.64
N PHE A 108 -12.12 -2.05 15.83
CA PHE A 108 -12.20 -0.70 15.28
C PHE A 108 -11.70 0.34 16.30
N GLY A 109 -11.14 1.45 15.80
CA GLY A 109 -10.71 2.58 16.62
C GLY A 109 -9.41 2.36 17.40
N CYS A 110 -8.62 1.32 17.08
CA CYS A 110 -7.42 0.97 17.85
C CYS A 110 -6.10 1.03 17.03
N HIS A 111 -6.16 1.10 15.70
CA HIS A 111 -4.96 1.02 14.86
C HIS A 111 -4.25 2.36 14.72
N ASP A 112 -2.91 2.31 14.74
CA ASP A 112 -2.03 3.48 14.55
C ASP A 112 -1.96 3.91 13.10
N LEU A 113 -2.02 2.93 12.19
CA LEU A 113 -1.83 3.11 10.76
C LEU A 113 -2.83 2.27 9.97
N VAL A 114 -3.39 2.86 8.93
CA VAL A 114 -3.98 2.15 7.80
C VAL A 114 -3.19 2.51 6.56
N VAL A 115 -2.80 1.53 5.77
CA VAL A 115 -2.20 1.73 4.44
C VAL A 115 -3.11 1.15 3.38
N CYS A 116 -3.12 1.75 2.19
CA CYS A 116 -3.83 1.22 1.04
C CYS A 116 -3.17 1.68 -0.25
N ASN A 117 -2.83 0.71 -1.10
CA ASN A 117 -2.46 0.92 -2.50
C ASN A 117 -3.60 0.38 -3.38
N PRO A 118 -4.65 1.18 -3.63
CA PRO A 118 -5.82 0.71 -4.34
C PRO A 118 -5.51 0.44 -5.82
N PRO A 119 -6.21 -0.48 -6.49
CA PRO A 119 -6.06 -0.67 -7.91
C PRO A 119 -6.47 0.60 -8.66
N TYR A 120 -5.61 1.08 -9.57
CA TYR A 120 -5.86 2.29 -10.35
C TYR A 120 -6.60 1.95 -11.64
N LYS A 121 -7.79 2.52 -11.90
CA LYS A 121 -8.31 2.55 -13.27
C LYS A 121 -7.41 3.43 -14.13
N ALA A 122 -6.74 2.83 -15.08
CA ALA A 122 -6.20 3.56 -16.20
C ALA A 122 -7.36 4.06 -17.07
N LYS A 123 -7.79 5.30 -16.88
CA LYS A 123 -8.83 5.94 -17.71
C LYS A 123 -8.42 6.11 -19.18
N ASN A 124 -7.27 5.66 -19.64
CA ASN A 124 -6.83 5.73 -21.04
C ASN A 124 -5.64 4.80 -21.33
N ALA A 125 -5.53 3.62 -20.73
CA ALA A 125 -4.65 2.62 -21.30
C ALA A 125 -5.32 2.08 -22.56
N GLY A 126 -4.81 2.51 -23.73
CA GLY A 126 -5.24 2.01 -25.03
C GLY A 126 -5.26 0.48 -25.04
N LEU A 127 -6.22 -0.04 -25.79
CA LEU A 127 -6.55 -1.43 -26.12
C LEU A 127 -5.35 -2.42 -26.06
N THR A 128 -5.00 -2.93 -24.88
CA THR A 128 -4.16 -4.12 -24.75
C THR A 128 -4.54 -4.87 -23.48
N ASN A 129 -5.14 -6.05 -23.67
CA ASN A 129 -5.58 -7.05 -22.70
C ASN A 129 -6.97 -6.84 -22.05
N GLU A 130 -8.00 -7.36 -22.73
CA GLU A 130 -9.38 -7.48 -22.21
C GLU A 130 -9.45 -8.18 -20.84
N ASN A 131 -8.59 -9.16 -20.57
CA ASN A 131 -8.56 -9.90 -19.30
C ASN A 131 -8.12 -9.05 -18.09
N MET A 132 -7.24 -8.05 -18.30
CA MET A 132 -6.86 -7.11 -17.25
C MET A 132 -7.98 -6.08 -16.98
N LYS A 133 -8.70 -5.65 -18.01
CA LYS A 133 -9.84 -4.74 -17.87
C LYS A 133 -10.98 -5.35 -17.05
N ILE A 134 -11.26 -6.63 -17.27
CA ILE A 134 -12.34 -7.36 -16.55
C ILE A 134 -11.97 -7.56 -15.08
N LYS A 135 -10.70 -7.90 -14.76
CA LYS A 135 -10.25 -8.05 -13.36
C LYS A 135 -10.25 -6.72 -12.62
N THR A 136 -9.70 -5.65 -13.20
CA THR A 136 -9.66 -4.31 -12.60
C THR A 136 -11.07 -3.74 -12.43
N ALA A 137 -11.97 -3.96 -13.42
CA ALA A 137 -13.36 -3.53 -13.32
C ALA A 137 -14.13 -4.26 -12.20
N ARG A 138 -13.86 -5.55 -11.96
CA ARG A 138 -14.47 -6.31 -10.84
C ARG A 138 -14.03 -5.75 -9.49
N HIS A 139 -12.74 -5.48 -9.28
CA HIS A 139 -12.25 -4.94 -8.01
C HIS A 139 -12.78 -3.54 -7.68
N GLU A 140 -13.02 -2.67 -8.69
CA GLU A 140 -13.61 -1.35 -8.43
C GLU A 140 -15.15 -1.38 -8.30
N THR A 141 -15.82 -2.41 -8.80
CA THR A 141 -17.26 -2.63 -8.51
C THR A 141 -17.46 -3.17 -7.09
N GLU A 142 -16.43 -3.75 -6.47
CA GLU A 142 -16.50 -4.35 -5.14
C GLU A 142 -16.07 -3.39 -4.01
N CYS A 143 -15.24 -2.35 -4.28
CA CYS A 143 -14.83 -1.38 -3.27
C CYS A 143 -14.39 -0.04 -3.88
N SER A 144 -15.11 1.03 -3.61
CA SER A 144 -14.79 2.37 -4.09
C SER A 144 -13.73 3.07 -3.20
N LEU A 145 -13.11 4.14 -3.72
CA LEU A 145 -12.22 4.99 -2.91
C LEU A 145 -12.91 5.52 -1.65
N LYS A 146 -14.21 5.81 -1.74
CA LYS A 146 -15.05 6.23 -0.62
C LYS A 146 -15.12 5.13 0.46
N ASP A 147 -15.39 3.89 0.07
CA ASP A 147 -15.49 2.75 1.00
C ASP A 147 -14.16 2.51 1.74
N ILE A 148 -13.03 2.60 1.01
CA ILE A 148 -11.69 2.48 1.59
C ILE A 148 -11.46 3.53 2.66
N ILE A 149 -11.80 4.80 2.39
CA ILE A 149 -11.60 5.89 3.32
C ILE A 149 -12.55 5.78 4.51
N GLU A 150 -13.82 5.41 4.31
CA GLU A 150 -14.79 5.20 5.37
C GLU A 150 -14.39 4.08 6.33
N VAL A 151 -13.91 2.94 5.79
CA VAL A 151 -13.45 1.84 6.64
C VAL A 151 -12.14 2.20 7.36
N SER A 152 -11.24 2.92 6.69
CA SER A 152 -10.02 3.42 7.31
C SER A 152 -10.31 4.35 8.49
N ALA A 153 -11.29 5.24 8.35
CA ALA A 153 -11.73 6.12 9.43
C ALA A 153 -12.27 5.37 10.65
N LYS A 154 -12.92 4.22 10.44
CA LYS A 154 -13.43 3.36 11.51
C LYS A 154 -12.32 2.56 12.20
N LEU A 155 -11.33 2.08 11.45
CA LEU A 155 -10.20 1.29 11.96
C LEU A 155 -9.22 2.14 12.79
N LEU A 156 -8.97 3.38 12.37
CA LEU A 156 -8.00 4.27 12.99
C LEU A 156 -8.45 4.76 14.36
N LYS A 157 -7.54 4.73 15.34
CA LYS A 157 -7.68 5.48 16.59
C LYS A 157 -7.57 6.99 16.35
N THR A 158 -7.93 7.80 17.33
CA THR A 158 -7.66 9.25 17.31
C THR A 158 -6.16 9.49 17.11
N SER A 159 -5.81 10.41 16.21
CA SER A 159 -4.44 10.69 15.75
C SER A 159 -3.78 9.52 14.98
N GLY A 160 -4.47 8.45 14.71
CA GLY A 160 -4.05 7.39 13.77
C GLY A 160 -3.95 7.94 12.35
N LYS A 161 -3.20 7.26 11.50
CA LYS A 161 -2.83 7.76 10.17
C LYS A 161 -3.33 6.86 9.08
N LEU A 162 -3.91 7.46 8.03
CA LEU A 162 -4.15 6.79 6.76
C LEU A 162 -3.04 7.21 5.79
N CYS A 163 -2.28 6.25 5.27
CA CYS A 163 -1.32 6.47 4.20
C CYS A 163 -1.82 5.79 2.92
N MET A 164 -1.94 6.55 1.86
CA MET A 164 -2.39 6.05 0.56
C MET A 164 -1.50 6.57 -0.56
N CYS A 165 -1.39 5.79 -1.63
CA CYS A 165 -0.94 6.29 -2.91
C CYS A 165 -2.10 6.28 -3.92
N HIS A 166 -2.04 7.18 -4.89
CA HIS A 166 -3.03 7.26 -5.96
C HIS A 166 -2.48 7.97 -7.20
N ARG A 167 -3.21 7.88 -8.30
CA ARG A 167 -2.92 8.69 -9.48
C ARG A 167 -3.23 10.17 -9.20
N PRO A 168 -2.42 11.12 -9.74
CA PRO A 168 -2.60 12.55 -9.52
C PRO A 168 -3.99 13.07 -9.91
N GLU A 169 -4.62 12.50 -10.93
CA GLU A 169 -5.94 12.90 -11.45
C GLU A 169 -7.04 12.76 -10.42
N ARG A 170 -6.86 11.89 -9.42
CA ARG A 170 -7.85 11.68 -8.36
C ARG A 170 -7.44 12.33 -7.03
N LEU A 171 -6.38 13.15 -7.02
CA LEU A 171 -5.90 13.79 -5.79
C LEU A 171 -6.98 14.65 -5.11
N ALA A 172 -7.67 15.48 -5.88
CA ALA A 172 -8.72 16.35 -5.33
C ALA A 172 -9.86 15.54 -4.67
N GLU A 173 -10.28 14.44 -5.31
CA GLU A 173 -11.28 13.53 -4.75
C GLU A 173 -10.77 12.86 -3.46
N LEU A 174 -9.54 12.36 -3.46
CA LEU A 174 -8.91 11.73 -2.31
C LEU A 174 -8.87 12.68 -1.09
N LEU A 175 -8.37 13.90 -1.27
CA LEU A 175 -8.28 14.88 -0.19
C LEU A 175 -9.66 15.25 0.37
N ARG A 176 -10.65 15.46 -0.51
CA ARG A 176 -12.04 15.76 -0.12
C ARG A 176 -12.65 14.61 0.70
N LEU A 177 -12.58 13.37 0.19
CA LEU A 177 -13.10 12.20 0.90
C LEU A 177 -12.41 11.96 2.24
N MET A 178 -11.10 12.18 2.35
CA MET A 178 -10.40 12.12 3.63
C MET A 178 -10.98 13.13 4.63
N SER A 179 -11.10 14.40 4.26
CA SER A 179 -11.61 15.46 5.15
C SER A 179 -13.06 15.21 5.56
N GLU A 180 -13.92 14.78 4.63
CA GLU A 180 -15.33 14.41 4.90
C GLU A 180 -15.44 13.28 5.96
N ASN A 181 -14.43 12.39 6.02
CA ASN A 181 -14.38 11.28 6.96
C ASN A 181 -13.55 11.57 8.21
N LYS A 182 -13.29 12.84 8.53
CA LYS A 182 -12.49 13.28 9.69
C LYS A 182 -11.07 12.70 9.68
N ILE A 183 -10.51 12.46 8.50
CA ILE A 183 -9.11 12.14 8.27
C ILE A 183 -8.50 13.37 7.59
N GLU A 184 -7.92 14.28 8.36
CA GLU A 184 -7.36 15.51 7.81
C GLU A 184 -6.08 15.24 7.04
N PRO A 185 -5.98 15.62 5.74
CA PRO A 185 -4.74 15.53 4.97
C PRO A 185 -3.63 16.34 5.61
N LYS A 186 -2.50 15.71 5.94
CA LYS A 186 -1.39 16.35 6.66
C LYS A 186 -0.09 16.36 5.90
N ARG A 187 0.06 15.44 4.96
CA ARG A 187 1.30 15.31 4.20
C ARG A 187 1.00 14.78 2.80
N LEU A 188 1.57 15.47 1.81
CA LEU A 188 1.50 15.11 0.40
C LEU A 188 2.92 15.03 -0.16
N ARG A 189 3.18 14.01 -0.96
CA ARG A 189 4.39 13.92 -1.78
C ARG A 189 4.05 13.55 -3.20
N ILE A 190 4.63 14.27 -4.14
CA ILE A 190 4.48 14.02 -5.58
C ILE A 190 5.64 13.14 -6.03
N VAL A 191 5.36 12.14 -6.88
CA VAL A 191 6.36 11.26 -7.47
C VAL A 191 6.39 11.45 -8.97
N CYS A 192 7.56 11.75 -9.51
CA CYS A 192 7.83 11.91 -10.92
C CYS A 192 8.84 10.85 -11.38
N LYS A 193 8.78 10.47 -12.67
CA LYS A 193 9.76 9.54 -13.23
C LYS A 193 11.16 10.16 -13.21
N SER A 194 11.30 11.41 -13.64
CA SER A 194 12.53 12.20 -13.65
C SER A 194 12.19 13.68 -13.54
N LYS A 195 13.20 14.53 -13.36
CA LYS A 195 13.04 16.01 -13.39
C LYS A 195 12.46 16.42 -14.74
N GLY A 196 11.41 17.26 -14.72
CA GLY A 196 10.71 17.71 -15.92
C GLY A 196 9.63 16.76 -16.45
N CYS A 197 9.47 15.56 -15.89
CA CYS A 197 8.35 14.69 -16.20
C CYS A 197 7.11 15.02 -15.37
N GLU A 198 5.93 14.78 -15.94
CA GLU A 198 4.67 14.89 -15.20
C GLU A 198 4.62 13.90 -14.02
N PRO A 199 3.94 14.27 -12.93
CA PRO A 199 3.67 13.36 -11.83
C PRO A 199 2.87 12.14 -12.29
N TRP A 200 3.27 10.95 -11.82
CA TRP A 200 2.54 9.72 -12.11
C TRP A 200 1.91 9.08 -10.86
N LEU A 201 2.36 9.51 -9.68
CA LEU A 201 1.86 9.02 -8.39
C LEU A 201 1.87 10.16 -7.36
N VAL A 202 0.91 10.13 -6.46
CA VAL A 202 0.89 10.93 -5.24
C VAL A 202 0.85 10.02 -4.02
N LEU A 203 1.59 10.41 -2.98
CA LEU A 203 1.58 9.77 -1.67
C LEU A 203 0.94 10.74 -0.69
N VAL A 204 -0.10 10.31 0.01
CA VAL A 204 -0.86 11.17 0.93
C VAL A 204 -0.93 10.51 2.30
N THR A 205 -0.67 11.29 3.35
CA THR A 205 -1.01 10.92 4.72
C THR A 205 -2.07 11.84 5.26
N GLY A 206 -3.17 11.26 5.73
CA GLY A 206 -4.16 11.95 6.55
C GLY A 206 -4.11 11.47 8.00
N VAL A 207 -4.55 12.30 8.93
CA VAL A 207 -4.55 12.02 10.37
C VAL A 207 -5.97 12.11 10.92
N ARG A 208 -6.40 11.06 11.63
CA ARG A 208 -7.74 10.96 12.20
C ARG A 208 -7.97 12.03 13.26
N CYS A 209 -9.05 12.80 13.12
CA CYS A 209 -9.49 13.87 14.01
C CYS A 209 -8.42 14.97 14.25
N ALA A 210 -7.56 15.23 13.28
CA ALA A 210 -6.59 16.31 13.35
C ALA A 210 -7.17 17.65 12.87
N ASN A 211 -6.56 18.75 13.29
CA ASN A 211 -6.84 20.09 12.76
C ASN A 211 -6.27 20.23 11.33
N THR A 212 -6.67 21.28 10.61
CA THR A 212 -6.19 21.61 9.26
C THR A 212 -4.68 21.85 9.20
N GLY A 213 -4.11 21.77 8.01
CA GLY A 213 -2.69 22.09 7.74
C GLY A 213 -1.97 20.98 6.97
N LEU A 214 -1.98 21.09 5.64
CA LEU A 214 -1.28 20.19 4.72
C LEU A 214 0.15 20.69 4.45
N ARG A 215 1.13 19.80 4.61
CA ARG A 215 2.51 20.00 4.16
C ARG A 215 2.75 19.25 2.87
N ILE A 216 3.38 19.88 1.91
CA ILE A 216 3.85 19.27 0.68
C ILE A 216 5.35 19.02 0.80
N ASP A 217 5.76 17.75 0.71
CA ASP A 217 7.18 17.38 0.71
C ASP A 217 7.80 17.68 -0.67
N PRO A 218 9.14 17.86 -0.75
CA PRO A 218 9.84 17.91 -2.03
C PRO A 218 9.48 16.72 -2.92
N PRO A 219 9.34 16.92 -4.25
CA PRO A 219 9.05 15.82 -5.17
C PRO A 219 10.08 14.70 -5.07
N LEU A 220 9.63 13.45 -5.25
CA LEU A 220 10.51 12.31 -5.39
C LEU A 220 10.71 12.04 -6.89
N PHE A 221 11.96 11.97 -7.31
CA PHE A 221 12.34 11.53 -8.66
C PHE A 221 12.82 10.08 -8.61
N VAL A 222 12.22 9.23 -9.45
CA VAL A 222 12.60 7.82 -9.49
C VAL A 222 13.98 7.66 -10.13
N TYR A 223 14.23 8.42 -11.19
CA TYR A 223 15.50 8.37 -11.93
C TYR A 223 16.18 9.73 -12.00
N GLU A 224 17.51 9.69 -11.87
CA GLU A 224 18.43 10.80 -12.14
C GLU A 224 19.53 10.29 -13.07
N ASN A 225 19.80 11.02 -14.15
CA ASN A 225 20.81 10.64 -15.16
C ASN A 225 20.66 9.19 -15.68
N GLY A 226 19.41 8.72 -15.86
CA GLY A 226 19.11 7.39 -16.40
C GLY A 226 19.25 6.22 -15.39
N LYS A 227 19.65 6.50 -14.13
CA LYS A 227 19.77 5.53 -13.04
C LYS A 227 18.79 5.86 -11.94
N PHE A 228 18.55 4.93 -11.01
CA PHE A 228 17.80 5.25 -9.80
C PHE A 228 18.45 6.43 -9.06
N SER A 229 17.62 7.37 -8.59
CA SER A 229 18.07 8.43 -7.72
C SER A 229 18.65 7.86 -6.40
N GLU A 230 19.50 8.63 -5.72
CA GLU A 230 20.03 8.23 -4.41
C GLU A 230 18.91 7.92 -3.42
N GLU A 231 17.80 8.67 -3.46
CA GLU A 231 16.67 8.41 -2.60
C GLU A 231 16.00 7.08 -2.94
N MET A 232 15.85 6.72 -4.22
CA MET A 232 15.32 5.42 -4.63
C MET A 232 16.22 4.27 -4.22
N LEU A 233 17.54 4.43 -4.33
CA LEU A 233 18.50 3.42 -3.86
C LEU A 233 18.37 3.22 -2.34
N ARG A 234 18.22 4.29 -1.56
CA ARG A 234 17.96 4.22 -0.13
C ARG A 234 16.62 3.52 0.20
N ILE A 235 15.54 3.83 -0.54
CA ILE A 235 14.21 3.23 -0.34
C ILE A 235 14.23 1.74 -0.62
N TYR A 236 14.85 1.34 -1.72
CA TYR A 236 15.00 -0.07 -2.04
C TYR A 236 15.98 -0.78 -1.10
N GLY A 237 17.04 -0.09 -0.61
CA GLY A 237 18.05 -0.66 0.26
C GLY A 237 18.63 -1.93 -0.36
N THR A 238 18.84 -2.94 0.46
CA THR A 238 19.38 -4.26 0.06
C THR A 238 18.42 -5.09 -0.80
N TYR A 239 17.23 -4.60 -1.09
CA TYR A 239 16.24 -5.27 -1.94
C TYR A 239 16.76 -5.59 -3.36
N LYS A 240 17.72 -4.80 -3.89
CA LYS A 240 18.29 -4.97 -5.25
C LYS A 240 19.72 -5.51 -5.30
N GLU A 241 20.33 -5.85 -4.20
CA GLU A 241 21.69 -6.43 -4.23
C GLU A 241 21.79 -7.81 -4.92
N GLY A 242 20.64 -8.38 -5.36
CA GLY A 242 20.58 -9.63 -6.11
C GLY A 242 20.42 -9.49 -7.63
N HIS A 243 20.38 -8.28 -8.18
CA HIS A 243 20.12 -8.00 -9.61
C HIS A 243 21.13 -6.99 -10.21
N ALA A 244 22.38 -7.01 -9.75
CA ALA A 244 23.51 -6.31 -10.38
C ALA A 244 24.26 -7.22 -11.32
#